data_4a5e5a6d2a187bdb07e4ac6b084b5336
#
_entry.id   4a5e5a6d2a187bdb07e4ac6b084b5336
#
_cell.length_a   1.000
_cell.length_b   1.000
_cell.length_c   1.000
_cell.angle_alpha   90.00
_cell.angle_beta   90.00
_cell.angle_gamma   90.00
#
_symmetry.space_group_name_H-M   'P 1'
#
loop_
_entity.id
_entity.type
_entity.pdbx_description
1 polymer ?
#
loop_
_entity_poly.entity_id
_entity_poly.type
_entity_poly.pdbx_seq_one_letter_code
_entity_poly.pdbx_strand_id
1 'polypeptide(L)'
;DVRYHVRGQIPADTNVVILYFDNDDITSLGGWPLKRNYYALLIDVLTKSNVQAIGLDIFFGEHNLEYPEHDNLLASKAAASGKVICYAYFRRVERTELSSPSLTPEPFPALGKMSEPLLFGAQIQLPYRELLDSAAGIGHTNVTEGAVSQLPLLIDAGGRTVPAFALEVLRLFAQVDRSQVHLASHSVTLQMK
;
A
#
# COMPACT_ATOMS: atom_id res chain seq x y z
N ASP A 1 -12.14 -21.88 -4.42
CA ASP A 1 -13.32 -21.48 -3.63
C ASP A 1 -14.57 -21.64 -4.50
N VAL A 2 -15.56 -22.43 -4.04
CA VAL A 2 -16.82 -22.72 -4.73
C VAL A 2 -17.56 -21.42 -5.12
N ARG A 3 -17.46 -20.37 -4.33
CA ARG A 3 -18.09 -19.07 -4.61
C ARG A 3 -17.60 -18.43 -5.91
N TYR A 4 -16.34 -18.56 -6.24
CA TYR A 4 -15.79 -18.06 -7.52
C TYR A 4 -16.30 -18.86 -8.71
N HIS A 5 -16.44 -20.18 -8.55
CA HIS A 5 -17.00 -21.04 -9.59
C HIS A 5 -18.48 -20.73 -9.87
N VAL A 6 -19.27 -20.49 -8.81
CA VAL A 6 -20.71 -20.18 -8.93
C VAL A 6 -20.93 -18.77 -9.47
N ARG A 7 -20.10 -17.80 -9.07
CA ARG A 7 -20.22 -16.41 -9.51
C ARG A 7 -19.87 -16.22 -10.99
N GLY A 8 -18.98 -17.04 -11.52
CA GLY A 8 -18.45 -16.89 -12.88
C GLY A 8 -17.48 -15.71 -13.03
N GLN A 9 -17.13 -15.39 -14.27
CA GLN A 9 -16.25 -14.27 -14.59
C GLN A 9 -16.99 -12.94 -14.46
N ILE A 10 -16.36 -11.97 -13.76
CA ILE A 10 -16.82 -10.58 -13.71
C ILE A 10 -15.96 -9.80 -14.72
N PRO A 11 -16.54 -8.92 -15.55
CA PRO A 11 -15.79 -8.03 -16.41
C PRO A 11 -14.79 -7.21 -15.56
N ALA A 12 -13.58 -7.00 -16.09
CA ALA A 12 -12.60 -6.14 -15.43
C ALA A 12 -13.14 -4.69 -15.35
N ASP A 13 -12.91 -4.05 -14.21
CA ASP A 13 -13.24 -2.63 -14.06
C ASP A 13 -12.26 -1.80 -14.90
N THR A 14 -12.78 -0.94 -15.77
CA THR A 14 -11.99 -0.08 -16.65
C THR A 14 -11.31 1.08 -15.92
N ASN A 15 -11.68 1.34 -14.67
CA ASN A 15 -11.01 2.34 -13.83
C ASN A 15 -9.68 1.84 -13.24
N VAL A 16 -9.41 0.53 -13.31
CA VAL A 16 -8.19 -0.08 -12.79
C VAL A 16 -7.30 -0.52 -13.93
N VAL A 17 -6.09 0.03 -13.98
CA VAL A 17 -5.04 -0.33 -14.94
C VAL A 17 -3.85 -0.90 -14.17
N ILE A 18 -3.36 -2.06 -14.56
CA ILE A 18 -2.17 -2.69 -14.01
C ILE A 18 -1.03 -2.45 -14.99
N LEU A 19 0.01 -1.77 -14.54
CA LEU A 19 1.27 -1.63 -15.26
C LEU A 19 2.30 -2.55 -14.61
N TYR A 20 3.00 -3.31 -15.41
CA TYR A 20 4.05 -4.21 -14.94
C TYR A 20 5.24 -4.20 -15.91
N PHE A 21 6.41 -4.51 -15.39
CA PHE A 21 7.61 -4.74 -16.19
C PHE A 21 7.77 -6.24 -16.41
N ASP A 22 7.80 -6.67 -17.64
CA ASP A 22 8.10 -8.04 -17.97
C ASP A 22 9.63 -8.31 -18.04
N ASN A 23 10.02 -9.54 -18.36
CA ASN A 23 11.44 -9.91 -18.40
C ASN A 23 12.21 -9.18 -19.50
N ASP A 24 11.56 -8.86 -20.61
CA ASP A 24 12.19 -8.13 -21.73
C ASP A 24 12.39 -6.67 -21.36
N ASP A 25 11.41 -6.06 -20.71
CA ASP A 25 11.50 -4.71 -20.14
C ASP A 25 12.66 -4.64 -19.12
N ILE A 26 12.68 -5.56 -18.15
CA ILE A 26 13.71 -5.63 -17.12
C ILE A 26 15.11 -5.75 -17.75
N THR A 27 15.26 -6.63 -18.74
CA THR A 27 16.53 -6.84 -19.42
C THR A 27 16.98 -5.57 -20.16
N SER A 28 16.05 -4.91 -20.88
CA SER A 28 16.35 -3.71 -21.67
C SER A 28 16.67 -2.50 -20.79
N LEU A 29 16.13 -2.45 -19.56
CA LEU A 29 16.35 -1.39 -18.58
C LEU A 29 17.56 -1.62 -17.67
N GLY A 30 18.34 -2.68 -17.91
CA GLY A 30 19.61 -2.94 -17.24
C GLY A 30 19.55 -3.99 -16.13
N GLY A 31 18.49 -4.76 -16.06
CA GLY A 31 18.34 -5.89 -15.14
C GLY A 31 17.58 -5.54 -13.84
N TRP A 32 17.34 -6.57 -13.03
CA TRP A 32 16.68 -6.44 -11.73
C TRP A 32 17.73 -6.34 -10.60
N PRO A 33 17.51 -5.50 -9.56
CA PRO A 33 16.38 -4.58 -9.39
C PRO A 33 16.47 -3.35 -10.29
N LEU A 34 15.33 -2.91 -10.83
CA LEU A 34 15.28 -1.71 -11.66
C LEU A 34 15.67 -0.47 -10.86
N LYS A 35 16.37 0.44 -11.51
CA LYS A 35 16.77 1.72 -10.91
C LYS A 35 15.54 2.56 -10.55
N ARG A 36 15.55 3.20 -9.38
CA ARG A 36 14.39 3.94 -8.84
C ARG A 36 13.97 5.15 -9.67
N ASN A 37 14.85 5.70 -10.49
CA ASN A 37 14.52 6.76 -11.43
C ASN A 37 13.46 6.34 -12.46
N TYR A 38 13.38 5.06 -12.86
CA TYR A 38 12.31 4.58 -13.76
C TYR A 38 10.94 4.67 -13.12
N TYR A 39 10.81 4.32 -11.83
CA TYR A 39 9.57 4.47 -11.09
C TYR A 39 9.20 5.95 -10.88
N ALA A 40 10.19 6.80 -10.65
CA ALA A 40 9.98 8.24 -10.55
C ALA A 40 9.45 8.83 -11.86
N LEU A 41 10.00 8.42 -13.01
CA LEU A 41 9.51 8.82 -14.33
C LEU A 41 8.09 8.29 -14.59
N LEU A 42 7.81 7.04 -14.22
CA LEU A 42 6.48 6.46 -14.36
C LEU A 42 5.44 7.24 -13.56
N ILE A 43 5.73 7.59 -12.30
CA ILE A 43 4.87 8.43 -11.47
C ILE A 43 4.61 9.78 -12.15
N ASP A 44 5.64 10.42 -12.72
CA ASP A 44 5.50 11.69 -13.42
C ASP A 44 4.56 11.59 -14.64
N VAL A 45 4.72 10.53 -15.43
CA VAL A 45 3.85 10.27 -16.60
C VAL A 45 2.41 10.01 -16.17
N LEU A 46 2.20 9.14 -15.17
CA LEU A 46 0.87 8.84 -14.66
C LEU A 46 0.18 10.07 -14.07
N THR A 47 0.95 10.90 -13.35
CA THR A 47 0.43 12.15 -12.79
C THR A 47 -0.05 13.10 -13.88
N LYS A 48 0.72 13.25 -14.95
CA LYS A 48 0.36 14.04 -16.14
C LYS A 48 -0.83 13.46 -16.92
N SER A 49 -1.03 12.14 -16.84
CA SER A 49 -2.19 11.46 -17.43
C SER A 49 -3.45 11.57 -16.56
N ASN A 50 -3.40 12.37 -15.49
CA ASN A 50 -4.52 12.70 -14.61
C ASN A 50 -5.16 11.48 -13.91
N VAL A 51 -4.38 10.43 -13.59
CA VAL A 51 -4.85 9.33 -12.75
C VAL A 51 -5.24 9.86 -11.36
N GLN A 52 -6.20 9.21 -10.71
CA GLN A 52 -6.67 9.64 -9.39
C GLN A 52 -5.84 9.05 -8.25
N ALA A 53 -5.31 7.84 -8.43
CA ALA A 53 -4.46 7.15 -7.45
C ALA A 53 -3.40 6.31 -8.18
N ILE A 54 -2.24 6.16 -7.56
CA ILE A 54 -1.12 5.32 -8.03
C ILE A 54 -0.76 4.38 -6.91
N GLY A 55 -1.04 3.09 -7.07
CA GLY A 55 -0.59 2.05 -6.16
C GLY A 55 0.79 1.56 -6.59
N LEU A 56 1.80 1.75 -5.76
CA LEU A 56 3.18 1.32 -6.02
C LEU A 56 3.44 -0.01 -5.30
N ASP A 57 3.21 -1.11 -6.01
CA ASP A 57 3.36 -2.48 -5.48
C ASP A 57 4.81 -2.97 -5.58
N ILE A 58 5.72 -2.18 -5.07
CA ILE A 58 7.15 -2.48 -4.96
C ILE A 58 7.65 -1.97 -3.63
N PHE A 59 8.40 -2.81 -2.91
CA PHE A 59 8.93 -2.46 -1.60
C PHE A 59 10.29 -1.78 -1.68
N PHE A 60 10.36 -0.57 -1.21
CA PHE A 60 11.60 0.21 -1.09
C PHE A 60 11.93 0.44 0.39
N GLY A 61 12.35 -0.64 1.09
CA GLY A 61 12.59 -0.60 2.54
C GLY A 61 13.88 0.11 2.95
N GLU A 62 14.89 0.13 2.09
CA GLU A 62 16.21 0.68 2.39
C GLU A 62 16.64 1.68 1.32
N HIS A 63 17.55 2.58 1.68
CA HIS A 63 18.17 3.49 0.73
C HIS A 63 19.02 2.75 -0.29
N ASN A 64 19.04 3.25 -1.51
CA ASN A 64 19.98 2.80 -2.53
C ASN A 64 21.33 3.50 -2.33
N LEU A 65 22.31 2.76 -1.84
CA LEU A 65 23.65 3.31 -1.56
C LEU A 65 24.43 3.63 -2.84
N GLU A 66 24.11 2.98 -3.96
CA GLU A 66 24.78 3.20 -5.24
C GLU A 66 24.28 4.44 -5.96
N TYR A 67 22.96 4.72 -5.86
CA TYR A 67 22.29 5.84 -6.52
C TYR A 67 21.34 6.57 -5.56
N PRO A 68 21.86 7.26 -4.53
CA PRO A 68 21.01 7.94 -3.55
C PRO A 68 20.17 9.09 -4.15
N GLU A 69 20.61 9.67 -5.26
CA GLU A 69 19.86 10.67 -6.00
C GLU A 69 18.57 10.12 -6.61
N HIS A 70 18.53 8.81 -6.92
CA HIS A 70 17.30 8.17 -7.42
C HIS A 70 16.25 8.02 -6.32
N ASP A 71 16.65 7.85 -5.06
CA ASP A 71 15.76 7.84 -3.90
C ASP A 71 15.10 9.20 -3.73
N ASN A 72 15.90 10.25 -3.75
CA ASN A 72 15.42 11.62 -3.65
C ASN A 72 14.49 11.98 -4.82
N LEU A 73 14.80 11.54 -6.03
CA LEU A 73 13.95 11.74 -7.19
C LEU A 73 12.60 11.02 -7.04
N LEU A 74 12.62 9.76 -6.60
CA LEU A 74 11.40 8.98 -6.38
C LEU A 74 10.50 9.62 -5.31
N ALA A 75 11.06 9.98 -4.16
CA ALA A 75 10.34 10.66 -3.11
C ALA A 75 9.78 12.02 -3.58
N SER A 76 10.59 12.82 -4.29
CA SER A 76 10.15 14.10 -4.84
C SER A 76 8.98 13.96 -5.83
N LYS A 77 9.00 12.96 -6.72
CA LYS A 77 7.90 12.72 -7.66
C LYS A 77 6.65 12.19 -6.96
N ALA A 78 6.80 11.36 -5.92
CA ALA A 78 5.69 10.92 -5.09
C ALA A 78 5.02 12.09 -4.37
N ALA A 79 5.81 12.98 -3.75
CA ALA A 79 5.32 14.19 -3.09
C ALA A 79 4.61 15.14 -4.07
N ALA A 80 5.22 15.42 -5.22
CA ALA A 80 4.65 16.31 -6.24
C ALA A 80 3.34 15.75 -6.83
N SER A 81 3.23 14.43 -6.94
CA SER A 81 2.01 13.75 -7.38
C SER A 81 0.88 13.90 -6.36
N GLY A 82 1.15 13.72 -5.07
CA GLY A 82 0.16 13.62 -4.00
C GLY A 82 -0.80 12.42 -4.15
N LYS A 83 -0.49 11.46 -5.04
CA LYS A 83 -1.38 10.35 -5.44
C LYS A 83 -0.76 8.97 -5.25
N VAL A 84 0.44 8.89 -4.70
CA VAL A 84 1.18 7.63 -4.55
C VAL A 84 0.84 6.96 -3.22
N ILE A 85 0.39 5.72 -3.31
CA ILE A 85 0.25 4.81 -2.17
C ILE A 85 1.38 3.81 -2.24
N CYS A 86 2.15 3.71 -1.15
CA CYS A 86 3.19 2.70 -0.98
C CYS A 86 2.65 1.52 -0.17
N TYR A 87 3.20 0.32 -0.40
CA TYR A 87 2.84 -0.79 0.46
C TYR A 87 3.80 -0.94 1.65
N ALA A 88 3.26 -1.53 2.70
CA ALA A 88 3.97 -2.01 3.87
C ALA A 88 3.61 -3.47 4.11
N TYR A 89 4.34 -4.16 4.99
CA TYR A 89 3.93 -5.49 5.42
C TYR A 89 4.34 -5.74 6.87
N PHE A 90 3.59 -6.63 7.54
CA PHE A 90 3.91 -7.11 8.86
C PHE A 90 4.61 -8.46 8.75
N ARG A 91 5.69 -8.66 9.51
CA ARG A 91 6.35 -9.97 9.59
C ARG A 91 5.52 -11.00 10.34
N ARG A 92 4.66 -10.54 11.26
CA ARG A 92 3.77 -11.39 12.04
C ARG A 92 2.39 -10.75 12.17
N VAL A 93 1.34 -11.52 11.92
CA VAL A 93 -0.05 -11.11 12.08
C VAL A 93 -0.79 -12.20 12.84
N GLU A 94 -1.49 -11.85 13.93
CA GLU A 94 -2.20 -12.77 14.79
C GLU A 94 -3.61 -12.23 15.11
N ARG A 95 -4.51 -13.13 15.54
CA ARG A 95 -5.87 -12.76 15.96
C ARG A 95 -5.93 -12.34 17.44
N THR A 96 -4.91 -12.65 18.20
CA THR A 96 -4.82 -12.32 19.63
C THR A 96 -3.78 -11.23 19.80
N GLU A 97 -4.01 -10.31 20.73
CA GLU A 97 -3.06 -9.26 21.06
C GLU A 97 -1.67 -9.82 21.31
N LEU A 98 -0.68 -9.26 20.64
CA LEU A 98 0.70 -9.71 20.75
C LEU A 98 1.24 -9.35 22.13
N SER A 99 1.77 -10.35 22.83
CA SER A 99 2.32 -10.19 24.18
C SER A 99 3.57 -9.30 24.27
N SER A 100 4.19 -9.02 23.15
CA SER A 100 5.31 -8.07 23.06
C SER A 100 4.85 -6.76 22.43
N PRO A 101 5.21 -5.61 23.00
CA PRO A 101 4.92 -4.34 22.35
C PRO A 101 5.50 -4.37 20.95
N SER A 102 4.64 -4.15 19.96
CA SER A 102 5.10 -3.93 18.59
C SER A 102 5.97 -2.68 18.64
N LEU A 103 7.26 -2.82 18.36
CA LEU A 103 8.11 -1.69 18.06
C LEU A 103 7.60 -1.13 16.75
N THR A 104 6.55 -0.30 16.85
CA THR A 104 6.11 0.48 15.71
C THR A 104 7.18 1.53 15.48
N PRO A 105 7.75 1.59 14.29
CA PRO A 105 8.64 2.69 13.95
C PRO A 105 7.89 4.01 14.09
N GLU A 106 8.59 5.09 13.96
CA GLU A 106 8.12 6.46 13.97
C GLU A 106 6.76 6.69 13.28
N PRO A 107 6.06 7.80 13.56
CA PRO A 107 4.72 8.07 13.01
C PRO A 107 4.63 7.80 11.51
N PHE A 108 3.66 7.01 11.12
CA PHE A 108 3.32 6.75 9.72
C PHE A 108 1.83 7.05 9.48
N PRO A 109 1.41 7.34 8.24
CA PRO A 109 0.02 7.63 7.95
C PRO A 109 -0.86 6.39 8.12
N ALA A 110 -1.61 6.33 9.21
CA ALA A 110 -2.57 5.28 9.54
C ALA A 110 -4.01 5.82 9.46
N LEU A 111 -4.99 4.91 9.37
CA LEU A 111 -6.41 5.30 9.30
C LEU A 111 -7.02 5.71 10.64
N GLY A 112 -6.32 5.56 11.74
CA GLY A 112 -6.85 5.85 13.07
C GLY A 112 -6.78 4.61 13.98
N LYS A 113 -7.66 4.53 14.98
CA LYS A 113 -7.69 3.45 15.96
C LYS A 113 -9.02 2.73 15.93
N MET A 114 -8.98 1.41 15.92
CA MET A 114 -10.16 0.57 16.12
C MET A 114 -10.40 0.37 17.63
N SER A 115 -11.68 0.32 18.01
CA SER A 115 -12.07 -0.02 19.38
C SER A 115 -11.80 -1.50 19.69
N GLU A 116 -12.01 -2.37 18.70
CA GLU A 116 -11.87 -3.83 18.82
C GLU A 116 -11.18 -4.39 17.55
N PRO A 117 -9.85 -4.37 17.48
CA PRO A 117 -9.14 -4.91 16.34
C PRO A 117 -9.25 -6.44 16.30
N LEU A 118 -9.45 -7.01 15.11
CA LEU A 118 -9.54 -8.44 14.86
C LEU A 118 -8.18 -9.09 14.63
N LEU A 119 -7.23 -8.31 14.09
CA LEU A 119 -5.88 -8.75 13.75
C LEU A 119 -4.87 -7.76 14.26
N PHE A 120 -3.80 -8.29 14.84
CA PHE A 120 -2.68 -7.54 15.37
C PHE A 120 -1.43 -7.84 14.56
N GLY A 121 -0.74 -6.79 14.14
CA GLY A 121 0.49 -6.88 13.37
C GLY A 121 1.70 -6.44 14.19
N ALA A 122 2.78 -7.21 14.08
CA ALA A 122 4.07 -6.87 14.67
C ALA A 122 5.15 -6.73 13.62
N GLN A 123 6.17 -5.91 13.93
CA GLN A 123 7.32 -5.70 13.07
C GLN A 123 6.92 -5.22 11.67
N ILE A 124 6.16 -4.14 11.61
CA ILE A 124 5.82 -3.52 10.34
C ILE A 124 7.09 -3.09 9.60
N GLN A 125 7.18 -3.45 8.33
CA GLN A 125 8.20 -3.03 7.41
C GLN A 125 7.65 -1.89 6.56
N LEU A 126 8.29 -0.75 6.61
CA LEU A 126 7.89 0.48 5.94
C LEU A 126 8.88 0.84 4.84
N PRO A 127 8.49 1.62 3.84
CA PRO A 127 9.41 2.25 2.91
C PRO A 127 10.45 3.12 3.64
N TYR A 128 11.59 3.40 2.97
CA TYR A 128 12.56 4.35 3.50
C TYR A 128 11.90 5.71 3.77
N ARG A 129 12.46 6.46 4.74
CA ARG A 129 11.78 7.59 5.39
C ARG A 129 11.26 8.64 4.42
N GLU A 130 12.07 9.09 3.48
CA GLU A 130 11.72 10.18 2.55
C GLU A 130 10.57 9.77 1.61
N LEU A 131 10.52 8.51 1.19
CA LEU A 131 9.40 8.00 0.38
C LEU A 131 8.13 7.85 1.21
N LEU A 132 8.25 7.38 2.46
CA LEU A 132 7.14 7.27 3.39
C LEU A 132 6.49 8.63 3.66
N ASP A 133 7.31 9.66 3.91
CA ASP A 133 6.84 11.02 4.17
C ASP A 133 6.24 11.70 2.92
N SER A 134 6.64 11.24 1.75
CA SER A 134 6.17 11.75 0.45
C SER A 134 4.92 11.05 -0.08
N ALA A 135 4.60 9.87 0.44
CA ALA A 135 3.45 9.10 0.00
C ALA A 135 2.12 9.70 0.49
N ALA A 136 1.09 9.66 -0.34
CA ALA A 136 -0.28 10.02 0.03
C ALA A 136 -0.87 9.03 1.07
N GLY A 137 -0.33 7.83 1.15
CA GLY A 137 -0.70 6.83 2.14
C GLY A 137 0.12 5.55 2.02
N ILE A 138 -0.13 4.65 2.99
CA ILE A 138 0.41 3.29 2.99
C ILE A 138 -0.70 2.28 3.23
N GLY A 139 -0.51 1.08 2.71
CA GLY A 139 -1.39 -0.04 3.01
C GLY A 139 -0.61 -1.35 3.10
N HIS A 140 -1.11 -2.32 3.86
CA HIS A 140 -0.45 -3.62 3.99
C HIS A 140 -0.83 -4.57 2.86
N THR A 141 0.07 -5.49 2.54
CA THR A 141 -0.12 -6.55 1.55
C THR A 141 -0.21 -7.94 2.19
N ASN A 142 -0.35 -8.02 3.51
CA ASN A 142 -0.47 -9.29 4.20
C ASN A 142 -1.74 -10.03 3.81
N VAL A 143 -1.60 -11.32 3.54
CA VAL A 143 -2.69 -12.26 3.33
C VAL A 143 -2.80 -13.21 4.51
N THR A 144 -3.98 -13.78 4.76
CA THR A 144 -4.16 -14.79 5.79
C THR A 144 -3.61 -16.13 5.30
N GLU A 145 -2.92 -16.86 6.19
CA GLU A 145 -2.39 -18.18 5.86
C GLU A 145 -3.49 -19.13 5.35
N GLY A 146 -3.19 -19.84 4.28
CA GLY A 146 -4.02 -20.93 3.74
C GLY A 146 -5.07 -20.53 2.70
N ALA A 147 -5.38 -19.26 2.50
CA ALA A 147 -6.34 -18.87 1.46
C ALA A 147 -5.95 -17.56 0.79
N VAL A 148 -5.44 -17.63 -0.43
CA VAL A 148 -5.18 -16.48 -1.31
C VAL A 148 -6.45 -15.65 -1.59
N SER A 149 -7.63 -16.18 -1.25
CA SER A 149 -8.93 -15.55 -1.47
C SER A 149 -9.36 -14.58 -0.36
N GLN A 150 -8.59 -14.44 0.72
CA GLN A 150 -8.95 -13.56 1.84
C GLN A 150 -7.80 -12.61 2.17
N LEU A 151 -8.08 -11.33 2.04
CA LEU A 151 -7.18 -10.25 2.44
C LEU A 151 -7.79 -9.54 3.66
N PRO A 152 -7.07 -9.44 4.79
CA PRO A 152 -7.54 -8.60 5.89
C PRO A 152 -7.65 -7.15 5.41
N LEU A 153 -8.78 -6.50 5.67
CA LEU A 153 -8.94 -5.10 5.29
C LEU A 153 -8.16 -4.17 6.23
N LEU A 154 -7.98 -4.57 7.49
CA LEU A 154 -7.37 -3.76 8.53
C LEU A 154 -6.51 -4.63 9.45
N ILE A 155 -5.34 -4.12 9.84
CA ILE A 155 -4.47 -4.71 10.84
C ILE A 155 -4.09 -3.63 11.86
N ASP A 156 -4.24 -3.94 13.16
CA ASP A 156 -3.78 -3.05 14.23
C ASP A 156 -2.27 -3.19 14.45
N ALA A 157 -1.58 -2.07 14.45
CA ALA A 157 -0.14 -1.96 14.67
C ALA A 157 0.13 -1.19 15.97
N GLY A 158 -0.26 -1.78 17.11
CA GLY A 158 -0.06 -1.14 18.41
C GLY A 158 -0.89 0.13 18.62
N GLY A 159 -2.18 0.07 18.26
CA GLY A 159 -3.13 1.16 18.38
C GLY A 159 -3.18 2.09 17.16
N ARG A 160 -2.55 1.70 16.06
CA ARG A 160 -2.64 2.36 14.76
C ARG A 160 -3.15 1.36 13.73
N THR A 161 -4.23 1.69 13.06
CA THR A 161 -4.85 0.80 12.07
C THR A 161 -4.24 1.02 10.70
N VAL A 162 -3.63 -0.02 10.16
CA VAL A 162 -3.07 -0.04 8.79
C VAL A 162 -4.09 -0.70 7.88
N PRO A 163 -4.56 0.00 6.84
CA PRO A 163 -5.49 -0.57 5.86
C PRO A 163 -4.78 -1.53 4.92
N ALA A 164 -5.54 -2.41 4.28
CA ALA A 164 -5.06 -3.13 3.11
C ALA A 164 -4.64 -2.13 2.01
N PHE A 165 -3.60 -2.47 1.25
CA PHE A 165 -3.10 -1.64 0.16
C PHE A 165 -4.20 -1.27 -0.85
N ALA A 166 -5.00 -2.25 -1.27
CA ALA A 166 -6.13 -2.02 -2.17
C ALA A 166 -7.18 -1.07 -1.57
N LEU A 167 -7.44 -1.16 -0.26
CA LEU A 167 -8.39 -0.27 0.43
C LEU A 167 -7.88 1.18 0.45
N GLU A 168 -6.59 1.39 0.69
CA GLU A 168 -6.01 2.73 0.72
C GLU A 168 -5.96 3.35 -0.69
N VAL A 169 -5.67 2.55 -1.72
CA VAL A 169 -5.77 2.98 -3.12
C VAL A 169 -7.22 3.38 -3.47
N LEU A 170 -8.20 2.57 -3.06
CA LEU A 170 -9.62 2.87 -3.27
C LEU A 170 -10.04 4.15 -2.54
N ARG A 171 -9.61 4.34 -1.27
CA ARG A 171 -9.89 5.55 -0.51
C ARG A 171 -9.39 6.80 -1.25
N LEU A 172 -8.16 6.75 -1.74
CA LEU A 172 -7.57 7.88 -2.46
C LEU A 172 -8.28 8.12 -3.80
N PHE A 173 -8.57 7.05 -4.54
CA PHE A 173 -9.35 7.12 -5.79
C PHE A 173 -10.72 7.78 -5.57
N ALA A 174 -11.41 7.41 -4.50
CA ALA A 174 -12.71 7.97 -4.12
C ALA A 174 -12.61 9.37 -3.50
N GLN A 175 -11.41 9.93 -3.34
CA GLN A 175 -11.15 11.24 -2.72
C GLN A 175 -11.72 11.37 -1.29
N VAL A 176 -11.72 10.26 -0.54
CA VAL A 176 -12.22 10.22 0.84
C VAL A 176 -11.07 10.57 1.79
N ASP A 177 -11.28 11.58 2.64
CA ASP A 177 -10.34 11.92 3.70
C ASP A 177 -10.28 10.81 4.78
N ARG A 178 -9.14 10.66 5.46
CA ARG A 178 -9.01 9.69 6.56
C ARG A 178 -10.02 9.91 7.67
N SER A 179 -10.40 11.14 7.95
CA SER A 179 -11.44 11.49 8.92
C SER A 179 -12.85 11.02 8.53
N GLN A 180 -13.07 10.70 7.27
CA GLN A 180 -14.33 10.18 6.72
C GLN A 180 -14.36 8.65 6.62
N VAL A 181 -13.32 7.98 7.13
CA VAL A 181 -13.24 6.52 7.20
C VAL A 181 -13.72 6.08 8.57
N HIS A 182 -14.84 5.36 8.60
CA HIS A 182 -15.39 4.80 9.82
C HIS A 182 -15.00 3.33 9.95
N LEU A 183 -14.30 3.02 11.04
CA LEU A 183 -13.77 1.69 11.34
C LEU A 183 -14.64 1.01 12.39
N ALA A 184 -15.13 -0.18 12.07
CA ALA A 184 -15.80 -1.08 13.01
C ALA A 184 -15.18 -2.48 12.92
N SER A 185 -15.45 -3.33 13.91
CA SER A 185 -14.84 -4.68 14.00
C SER A 185 -15.00 -5.53 12.75
N HIS A 186 -16.10 -5.34 12.00
CA HIS A 186 -16.46 -6.18 10.85
C HIS A 186 -16.70 -5.38 9.57
N SER A 187 -16.50 -4.06 9.59
CA SER A 187 -16.75 -3.22 8.43
C SER A 187 -15.86 -1.99 8.38
N VAL A 188 -15.64 -1.53 7.16
CA VAL A 188 -15.03 -0.24 6.86
C VAL A 188 -15.99 0.53 5.99
N THR A 189 -16.34 1.74 6.38
CA THR A 189 -17.24 2.61 5.61
C THR A 189 -16.47 3.83 5.13
N LEU A 190 -16.48 4.04 3.83
CA LEU A 190 -15.94 5.25 3.18
C LEU A 190 -17.12 6.20 2.92
N GLN A 191 -17.14 7.33 3.61
CA GLN A 191 -18.19 8.34 3.42
C GLN A 191 -17.80 9.26 2.26
N MET A 192 -18.33 8.98 1.09
CA MET A 192 -18.15 9.85 -0.08
C MET A 192 -19.04 11.10 0.07
N LYS A 193 -18.54 12.23 -0.46
CA LYS A 193 -19.30 13.48 -0.52
C LYS A 193 -20.32 13.46 -1.62
#